data_20d07e09a26835d125b5fbb49b3a921d
#
_entry.id   20d07e09a26835d125b5fbb49b3a921d
#
_cell.length_a   1.000
_cell.length_b   1.000
_cell.length_c   1.000
_cell.angle_alpha   90.00
_cell.angle_beta   90.00
_cell.angle_gamma   90.00
#
_symmetry.space_group_name_H-M   'P 1'
#
loop_
_entity.id
_entity.type
_entity.pdbx_description
1 polymer ?
#
loop_
_entity_poly.entity_id
_entity_poly.type
_entity_poly.pdbx_seq_one_letter_code
_entity_poly.pdbx_strand_id
1 'polypeptide(L)'
;MKHAAKVAAFLAIFVFLNLILCCFMPPDNGSSLAMWRNYYQKTDIDLAVFGSSLATCALPEDELSQNTGLSVCSLATNMQSWDMTEIAVDTILQEHHPKTAILVMDYYNMGSDPYPKAQYAFLYGKLETAPVAQIPSVLLRYMTGKTNFFKDTSLNALIPWQSGTWPKDWKAAITQETANIKERLQPNFAASSVGEIDVSHRQNAPDKTIDFDTIGVENTWNFSAHTFLQKRYDELAEICDQCRTHNVDLIVICPPKPVLDIVSYENYFETYQTFCDFFAAHGATYYDFNLAKDSLFKNKELSYYSDHTHMNKTGGRAFCQSMAKFLQLRQSGADVNALFITPQEYLARVNYITNVYFLIESHSDKFILLANCYHGPSVQAEYEYLVKGPNDTEYHTFSNYTDRSWAEYPVTEHGTYTFRVNARVVGSEVPFERYYEQQVDY
;
A
#
# COMPACT_ATOMS: atom_id res chain seq x y z
N MET A 1 20.54 45.01 12.22
CA MET A 1 21.18 43.94 13.00
C MET A 1 20.38 43.48 14.22
N LYS A 2 19.92 44.36 15.17
CA LYS A 2 19.19 43.95 16.39
C LYS A 2 17.86 43.19 16.10
N HIS A 3 17.13 43.52 15.03
CA HIS A 3 15.89 42.83 14.66
C HIS A 3 16.17 41.47 14.06
N ALA A 4 17.19 41.33 13.20
CA ALA A 4 17.57 40.05 12.62
C ALA A 4 18.02 39.04 13.67
N ALA A 5 18.80 39.52 14.71
CA ALA A 5 19.19 38.66 15.82
C ALA A 5 17.99 38.18 16.67
N LYS A 6 16.96 39.02 16.87
CA LYS A 6 15.74 38.60 17.57
C LYS A 6 14.93 37.58 16.80
N VAL A 7 14.82 37.75 15.48
CA VAL A 7 14.13 36.75 14.60
C VAL A 7 14.89 35.43 14.62
N ALA A 8 16.22 35.46 14.48
CA ALA A 8 17.03 34.26 14.55
C ALA A 8 16.90 33.53 15.89
N ALA A 9 16.93 34.29 17.03
CA ALA A 9 16.72 33.71 18.34
C ALA A 9 15.32 33.11 18.51
N PHE A 10 14.27 33.78 18.02
CA PHE A 10 12.92 33.25 18.04
C PHE A 10 12.81 31.93 17.24
N LEU A 11 13.34 31.90 16.01
CA LEU A 11 13.33 30.69 15.17
C LEU A 11 14.12 29.57 15.85
N ALA A 12 15.27 29.83 16.44
CA ALA A 12 16.05 28.82 17.14
C ALA A 12 15.30 28.26 18.36
N ILE A 13 14.64 29.09 19.15
CA ILE A 13 13.81 28.66 20.28
C ILE A 13 12.60 27.85 19.77
N PHE A 14 11.94 28.29 18.70
CA PHE A 14 10.81 27.60 18.11
C PHE A 14 11.21 26.20 17.62
N VAL A 15 12.32 26.10 16.88
CA VAL A 15 12.84 24.80 16.41
C VAL A 15 13.20 23.90 17.59
N PHE A 16 13.87 24.43 18.60
CA PHE A 16 14.23 23.68 19.80
C PHE A 16 13.00 23.13 20.54
N LEU A 17 11.99 23.98 20.77
CA LEU A 17 10.73 23.55 21.41
C LEU A 17 10.00 22.51 20.55
N ASN A 18 10.01 22.66 19.21
CA ASN A 18 9.40 21.71 18.31
C ASN A 18 10.09 20.34 18.39
N LEU A 19 11.42 20.30 18.43
CA LEU A 19 12.20 19.07 18.61
C LEU A 19 11.90 18.39 19.95
N ILE A 20 11.79 19.15 21.03
CA ILE A 20 11.39 18.62 22.35
C ILE A 20 9.98 18.01 22.26
N LEU A 21 9.03 18.68 21.63
CA LEU A 21 7.68 18.16 21.48
C LEU A 21 7.64 16.87 20.64
N CYS A 22 8.49 16.75 19.61
CA CYS A 22 8.61 15.51 18.84
C CYS A 22 8.92 14.30 19.73
N CYS A 23 9.75 14.44 20.75
CA CYS A 23 10.09 13.35 21.68
C CYS A 23 8.88 12.84 22.48
N PHE A 24 7.89 13.71 22.73
CA PHE A 24 6.73 13.37 23.58
C PHE A 24 5.45 13.12 22.81
N MET A 25 5.47 13.24 21.50
CA MET A 25 4.30 13.11 20.64
C MET A 25 4.52 11.99 19.61
N PRO A 26 4.43 10.72 20.03
CA PRO A 26 4.63 9.60 19.12
C PRO A 26 3.56 9.61 18.01
N PRO A 27 3.85 9.06 16.83
CA PRO A 27 2.88 8.90 15.77
C PRO A 27 1.77 7.91 16.18
N ASP A 28 0.59 8.05 15.57
CA ASP A 28 -0.55 7.12 15.77
C ASP A 28 -0.21 5.69 15.35
N ASN A 29 0.69 5.55 14.36
CA ASN A 29 1.09 4.27 13.78
C ASN A 29 2.53 3.94 14.15
N GLY A 30 2.71 2.87 14.94
CA GLY A 30 4.02 2.38 15.37
C GLY A 30 4.79 1.56 14.32
N SER A 31 4.24 1.33 13.12
CA SER A 31 4.86 0.45 12.13
C SER A 31 6.27 0.90 11.71
N SER A 32 6.49 2.19 11.51
CA SER A 32 7.80 2.72 11.15
C SER A 32 8.83 2.58 12.28
N LEU A 33 8.41 2.79 13.53
CA LEU A 33 9.29 2.57 14.68
C LEU A 33 9.68 1.10 14.80
N ALA A 34 8.71 0.19 14.66
CA ALA A 34 8.96 -1.25 14.68
C ALA A 34 9.87 -1.70 13.53
N MET A 35 9.68 -1.15 12.32
CA MET A 35 10.54 -1.38 11.17
C MET A 35 12.00 -1.00 11.48
N TRP A 36 12.25 0.21 11.99
CA TRP A 36 13.60 0.66 12.31
C TRP A 36 14.23 -0.13 13.47
N ARG A 37 13.46 -0.49 14.49
CA ARG A 37 13.93 -1.38 15.57
C ARG A 37 14.35 -2.74 15.03
N ASN A 38 13.52 -3.33 14.16
CA ASN A 38 13.85 -4.60 13.51
C ASN A 38 15.12 -4.49 12.65
N TYR A 39 15.25 -3.42 11.86
CA TYR A 39 16.44 -3.16 11.06
C TYR A 39 17.72 -3.16 11.91
N TYR A 40 17.75 -2.41 13.00
CA TYR A 40 18.94 -2.31 13.87
C TYR A 40 19.26 -3.56 14.67
N GLN A 41 18.41 -4.58 14.64
CA GLN A 41 18.70 -5.89 15.22
C GLN A 41 19.36 -6.85 14.22
N LYS A 42 19.33 -6.54 12.93
CA LYS A 42 19.96 -7.37 11.91
C LYS A 42 21.48 -7.10 11.89
N THR A 43 22.25 -8.17 11.89
CA THR A 43 23.71 -8.11 11.71
C THR A 43 24.10 -8.32 10.27
N ASP A 44 23.44 -9.26 9.60
CA ASP A 44 23.66 -9.59 8.20
C ASP A 44 22.32 -9.53 7.46
N ILE A 45 22.33 -9.00 6.25
CA ILE A 45 21.15 -8.88 5.40
C ILE A 45 21.51 -9.35 4.00
N ASP A 46 20.91 -10.48 3.58
CA ASP A 46 21.08 -11.02 2.23
C ASP A 46 20.08 -10.41 1.25
N LEU A 47 18.85 -10.16 1.74
CA LEU A 47 17.71 -9.70 0.95
C LEU A 47 17.00 -8.55 1.67
N ALA A 48 16.93 -7.40 1.01
CA ALA A 48 16.16 -6.25 1.48
C ALA A 48 14.80 -6.20 0.79
N VAL A 49 13.74 -5.81 1.51
CA VAL A 49 12.40 -5.58 0.96
C VAL A 49 11.96 -4.15 1.26
N PHE A 50 11.48 -3.45 0.25
CA PHE A 50 11.00 -2.07 0.34
C PHE A 50 9.58 -1.95 -0.20
N GLY A 51 8.84 -0.96 0.29
CA GLY A 51 7.50 -0.63 -0.19
C GLY A 51 6.55 -0.18 0.90
N SER A 52 5.28 -0.13 0.56
CA SER A 52 4.20 0.27 1.46
C SER A 52 3.57 -0.93 2.19
N SER A 53 2.32 -0.76 2.66
CA SER A 53 1.51 -1.85 3.24
C SER A 53 1.36 -3.05 2.30
N LEU A 54 1.42 -2.86 1.00
CA LEU A 54 1.41 -3.98 0.04
C LEU A 54 2.62 -4.89 0.23
N ALA A 55 3.79 -4.32 0.50
CA ALA A 55 4.99 -5.10 0.79
C ALA A 55 4.86 -5.87 2.10
N THR A 56 4.41 -5.21 3.17
CA THR A 56 4.26 -5.85 4.49
C THR A 56 3.21 -6.95 4.50
N CYS A 57 2.16 -6.84 3.67
CA CYS A 57 1.12 -7.85 3.55
C CYS A 57 1.50 -9.00 2.61
N ALA A 58 2.13 -8.69 1.48
CA ALA A 58 2.47 -9.70 0.47
C ALA A 58 3.75 -10.48 0.79
N LEU A 59 4.74 -9.81 1.42
CA LEU A 59 6.05 -10.39 1.74
C LEU A 59 6.37 -10.23 3.23
N PRO A 60 5.61 -10.87 4.15
CA PRO A 60 5.96 -10.90 5.57
C PRO A 60 7.39 -11.41 5.76
N GLU A 61 8.21 -10.65 6.50
CA GLU A 61 9.65 -10.88 6.64
C GLU A 61 9.99 -12.29 7.09
N ASP A 62 9.32 -12.76 8.16
CA ASP A 62 9.59 -14.08 8.75
C ASP A 62 9.24 -15.22 7.79
N GLU A 63 8.12 -15.10 7.07
CA GLU A 63 7.68 -16.08 6.07
C GLU A 63 8.65 -16.10 4.87
N LEU A 64 9.06 -14.93 4.38
CA LEU A 64 10.00 -14.85 3.27
C LEU A 64 11.38 -15.41 3.66
N SER A 65 11.87 -15.09 4.86
CA SER A 65 13.13 -15.60 5.40
C SER A 65 13.09 -17.12 5.53
N GLN A 66 12.01 -17.66 6.10
CA GLN A 66 11.83 -19.11 6.25
C GLN A 66 11.80 -19.85 4.91
N ASN A 67 11.11 -19.30 3.90
CA ASN A 67 10.96 -19.97 2.60
C ASN A 67 12.22 -19.85 1.73
N THR A 68 12.99 -18.77 1.86
CA THR A 68 14.22 -18.55 1.08
C THR A 68 15.49 -19.08 1.75
N GLY A 69 15.50 -19.21 3.07
CA GLY A 69 16.69 -19.47 3.87
C GLY A 69 17.65 -18.29 3.94
N LEU A 70 17.24 -17.10 3.49
CA LEU A 70 18.04 -15.86 3.49
C LEU A 70 17.76 -15.04 4.76
N SER A 71 18.75 -14.24 5.18
CA SER A 71 18.54 -13.18 6.15
C SER A 71 17.80 -12.03 5.46
N VAL A 72 16.48 -11.95 5.69
CA VAL A 72 15.61 -10.93 5.12
C VAL A 72 15.49 -9.75 6.07
N CYS A 73 15.51 -8.53 5.54
CA CYS A 73 15.13 -7.33 6.25
C CYS A 73 14.08 -6.55 5.45
N SER A 74 12.90 -6.38 6.04
CA SER A 74 11.84 -5.56 5.45
C SER A 74 11.93 -4.13 5.99
N LEU A 75 12.23 -3.19 5.10
CA LEU A 75 12.19 -1.75 5.32
C LEU A 75 10.93 -1.14 4.67
N ALA A 76 9.82 -1.84 4.80
CA ALA A 76 8.51 -1.43 4.34
C ALA A 76 7.62 -1.04 5.52
N THR A 77 6.77 -0.03 5.33
CA THR A 77 5.82 0.43 6.35
C THR A 77 4.54 0.97 5.71
N ASN A 78 3.47 1.08 6.51
CA ASN A 78 2.19 1.56 6.01
C ASN A 78 2.29 2.97 5.41
N MET A 79 1.65 3.16 4.25
CA MET A 79 1.63 4.45 3.54
C MET A 79 3.03 5.01 3.20
N GLN A 80 4.02 4.14 3.06
CA GLN A 80 5.38 4.55 2.68
C GLN A 80 5.39 5.07 1.24
N SER A 81 5.83 6.31 1.07
CA SER A 81 6.06 6.96 -0.23
C SER A 81 7.48 6.71 -0.74
N TRP A 82 7.73 7.10 -1.99
CA TRP A 82 9.04 6.84 -2.63
C TRP A 82 10.18 7.61 -1.97
N ASP A 83 9.94 8.84 -1.49
CA ASP A 83 10.92 9.62 -0.73
C ASP A 83 11.35 8.93 0.58
N MET A 84 10.41 8.30 1.29
CA MET A 84 10.72 7.46 2.46
C MET A 84 11.46 6.18 2.06
N THR A 85 11.08 5.57 0.95
CA THR A 85 11.73 4.38 0.41
C THR A 85 13.18 4.69 -0.01
N GLU A 86 13.43 5.81 -0.67
CA GLU A 86 14.75 6.30 -1.03
C GLU A 86 15.69 6.39 0.20
N ILE A 87 15.16 6.93 1.32
CA ILE A 87 15.90 6.98 2.59
C ILE A 87 16.19 5.57 3.14
N ALA A 88 15.21 4.66 3.07
CA ALA A 88 15.40 3.30 3.54
C ALA A 88 16.48 2.58 2.72
N VAL A 89 16.44 2.72 1.39
CA VAL A 89 17.44 2.18 0.46
C VAL A 89 18.82 2.76 0.77
N ASP A 90 18.96 4.09 0.82
CA ASP A 90 20.23 4.75 1.13
C ASP A 90 20.80 4.30 2.50
N THR A 91 19.93 4.12 3.51
CA THR A 91 20.35 3.64 4.82
C THR A 91 20.95 2.24 4.76
N ILE A 92 20.24 1.28 4.17
CA ILE A 92 20.71 -0.12 4.15
C ILE A 92 21.94 -0.30 3.28
N LEU A 93 22.05 0.43 2.16
CA LEU A 93 23.18 0.33 1.27
C LEU A 93 24.48 0.91 1.86
N GLN A 94 24.38 1.84 2.80
CA GLN A 94 25.54 2.39 3.49
C GLN A 94 25.97 1.58 4.71
N GLU A 95 25.03 0.94 5.39
CA GLU A 95 25.29 0.22 6.64
C GLU A 95 25.42 -1.28 6.42
N HIS A 96 24.83 -1.82 5.34
CA HIS A 96 24.85 -3.24 4.96
C HIS A 96 25.09 -3.38 3.46
N HIS A 97 25.28 -4.61 3.00
CA HIS A 97 25.54 -4.91 1.59
C HIS A 97 24.67 -6.09 1.11
N PRO A 98 23.32 -5.93 1.07
CA PRO A 98 22.45 -6.98 0.57
C PRO A 98 22.82 -7.30 -0.89
N LYS A 99 22.76 -8.58 -1.27
CA LYS A 99 22.98 -8.97 -2.68
C LYS A 99 21.79 -8.68 -3.57
N THR A 100 20.59 -8.73 -2.99
CA THR A 100 19.33 -8.57 -3.69
C THR A 100 18.42 -7.63 -2.92
N ALA A 101 17.68 -6.82 -3.65
CA ALA A 101 16.62 -5.97 -3.11
C ALA A 101 15.31 -6.22 -3.88
N ILE A 102 14.18 -6.26 -3.17
CA ILE A 102 12.85 -6.31 -3.76
C ILE A 102 12.17 -4.98 -3.46
N LEU A 103 11.77 -4.26 -4.49
CA LEU A 103 10.91 -3.08 -4.41
C LEU A 103 9.50 -3.48 -4.77
N VAL A 104 8.59 -3.42 -3.80
CA VAL A 104 7.17 -3.66 -4.01
C VAL A 104 6.50 -2.35 -4.42
N MET A 105 5.97 -2.34 -5.63
CA MET A 105 5.41 -1.16 -6.27
C MET A 105 3.89 -1.20 -6.29
N ASP A 106 3.27 -0.03 -6.13
CA ASP A 106 1.87 0.21 -6.43
C ASP A 106 1.72 1.42 -7.36
N TYR A 107 0.89 1.30 -8.37
CA TYR A 107 0.62 2.38 -9.32
C TYR A 107 -0.05 3.59 -8.66
N TYR A 108 -0.84 3.36 -7.62
CA TYR A 108 -1.47 4.44 -6.85
C TYR A 108 -0.45 5.46 -6.31
N ASN A 109 0.70 4.98 -5.82
CA ASN A 109 1.74 5.85 -5.25
C ASN A 109 2.43 6.76 -6.30
N MET A 110 2.21 6.51 -7.59
CA MET A 110 2.77 7.35 -8.66
C MET A 110 2.02 8.68 -8.84
N GLY A 111 0.73 8.73 -8.49
CA GLY A 111 -0.13 9.92 -8.63
C GLY A 111 -0.40 10.65 -7.32
N SER A 112 0.00 10.09 -6.17
CA SER A 112 -0.33 10.65 -4.86
C SER A 112 0.82 11.43 -4.23
N ASP A 113 0.47 12.45 -3.45
CA ASP A 113 1.43 13.10 -2.55
C ASP A 113 1.66 12.24 -1.32
N PRO A 114 2.87 12.35 -0.70
CA PRO A 114 3.16 11.65 0.55
C PRO A 114 2.17 12.00 1.65
N TYR A 115 1.81 11.02 2.45
CA TYR A 115 0.93 11.23 3.59
C TYR A 115 1.73 11.81 4.77
N PRO A 116 1.45 13.06 5.23
CA PRO A 116 2.30 13.76 6.21
C PRO A 116 2.49 13.00 7.53
N LYS A 117 1.45 12.29 8.01
CA LYS A 117 1.56 11.48 9.24
C LYS A 117 2.47 10.27 9.07
N ALA A 118 2.51 9.66 7.87
CA ALA A 118 3.42 8.57 7.57
C ALA A 118 4.87 9.07 7.49
N GLN A 119 5.11 10.22 6.86
CA GLN A 119 6.42 10.86 6.83
C GLN A 119 6.91 11.21 8.25
N TYR A 120 6.03 11.75 9.08
CA TYR A 120 6.35 12.00 10.49
C TYR A 120 6.69 10.71 11.24
N ALA A 121 5.88 9.67 11.10
CA ALA A 121 6.11 8.37 11.74
C ALA A 121 7.44 7.73 11.30
N PHE A 122 7.77 7.86 10.02
CA PHE A 122 9.01 7.33 9.45
C PHE A 122 10.24 8.04 10.03
N LEU A 123 10.24 9.37 10.05
CA LEU A 123 11.31 10.18 10.62
C LEU A 123 11.43 9.97 12.13
N TYR A 124 10.30 9.99 12.85
CA TYR A 124 10.24 9.73 14.28
C TYR A 124 10.87 8.37 14.61
N GLY A 125 10.45 7.31 13.92
CA GLY A 125 10.99 5.96 14.13
C GLY A 125 12.50 5.90 13.93
N LYS A 126 13.03 6.55 12.90
CA LYS A 126 14.48 6.61 12.65
C LYS A 126 15.21 7.36 13.76
N LEU A 127 14.70 8.51 14.20
CA LEU A 127 15.31 9.30 15.26
C LEU A 127 15.26 8.61 16.62
N GLU A 128 14.16 7.90 16.94
CA GLU A 128 14.00 7.14 18.17
C GLU A 128 14.94 5.93 18.27
N THR A 129 15.32 5.36 17.16
CA THR A 129 16.22 4.21 17.13
C THR A 129 17.69 4.59 16.97
N ALA A 130 18.01 5.80 16.55
CA ALA A 130 19.38 6.24 16.42
C ALA A 130 20.01 6.57 17.79
N PRO A 131 21.30 6.28 18.02
CA PRO A 131 22.04 6.82 19.15
C PRO A 131 21.94 8.35 19.18
N VAL A 132 21.76 8.94 20.37
CA VAL A 132 21.60 10.42 20.50
C VAL A 132 22.74 11.18 19.83
N ALA A 133 23.96 10.68 19.94
CA ALA A 133 25.13 11.28 19.30
C ALA A 133 25.07 11.29 17.77
N GLN A 134 24.29 10.41 17.15
CA GLN A 134 24.13 10.29 15.70
C GLN A 134 22.97 11.11 15.14
N ILE A 135 22.05 11.60 15.99
CA ILE A 135 20.88 12.38 15.54
C ILE A 135 21.28 13.56 14.64
N PRO A 136 22.30 14.38 14.99
CA PRO A 136 22.70 15.49 14.12
C PRO A 136 23.17 15.04 12.73
N SER A 137 23.91 13.93 12.65
CA SER A 137 24.39 13.39 11.38
C SER A 137 23.26 12.77 10.55
N VAL A 138 22.30 12.09 11.19
CA VAL A 138 21.08 11.58 10.54
C VAL A 138 20.27 12.73 9.94
N LEU A 139 20.00 13.77 10.72
CA LEU A 139 19.27 14.96 10.25
C LEU A 139 20.02 15.68 9.12
N LEU A 140 21.33 15.89 9.28
CA LEU A 140 22.14 16.53 8.25
C LEU A 140 22.12 15.74 6.94
N ARG A 141 22.22 14.41 7.01
CA ARG A 141 22.15 13.54 5.85
C ARG A 141 20.82 13.67 5.09
N TYR A 142 19.70 13.72 5.82
CA TYR A 142 18.39 13.91 5.21
C TYR A 142 18.17 15.30 4.64
N MET A 143 18.80 16.32 5.24
CA MET A 143 18.73 17.71 4.76
C MET A 143 19.63 17.98 3.54
N THR A 144 20.77 17.29 3.42
CA THR A 144 21.81 17.57 2.42
C THR A 144 22.02 16.42 1.44
N GLY A 145 21.40 15.25 1.69
CA GLY A 145 21.48 14.09 0.83
C GLY A 145 20.78 14.29 -0.52
N LYS A 146 20.94 13.31 -1.40
CA LYS A 146 20.24 13.28 -2.69
C LYS A 146 18.72 13.07 -2.54
N THR A 147 18.30 12.55 -1.39
CA THR A 147 16.90 12.27 -1.09
C THR A 147 16.02 13.52 -1.19
N ASN A 148 14.85 13.38 -1.75
CA ASN A 148 13.89 14.47 -1.88
C ASN A 148 13.02 14.66 -0.62
N PHE A 149 13.25 13.87 0.45
CA PHE A 149 12.41 13.83 1.64
C PHE A 149 12.08 15.23 2.20
N PHE A 150 13.07 16.06 2.50
CA PHE A 150 12.82 17.40 3.04
C PHE A 150 12.32 18.40 1.98
N LYS A 151 12.52 18.16 0.70
CA LYS A 151 11.98 19.00 -0.38
C LYS A 151 10.47 18.77 -0.55
N ASP A 152 10.05 17.52 -0.42
CA ASP A 152 8.67 17.08 -0.65
C ASP A 152 7.90 16.86 0.64
N THR A 153 8.57 16.85 1.81
CA THR A 153 7.92 16.72 3.10
C THR A 153 7.05 17.94 3.37
N SER A 154 5.77 17.69 3.60
CA SER A 154 4.84 18.73 4.05
C SER A 154 5.32 19.33 5.37
N LEU A 155 5.21 20.66 5.52
CA LEU A 155 5.46 21.31 6.82
C LEU A 155 4.64 20.67 7.94
N ASN A 156 3.45 20.17 7.64
CA ASN A 156 2.60 19.46 8.60
C ASN A 156 3.25 18.17 9.13
N ALA A 157 4.06 17.48 8.30
CA ALA A 157 4.80 16.30 8.74
C ALA A 157 5.87 16.63 9.79
N LEU A 158 6.38 17.86 9.80
CA LEU A 158 7.41 18.33 10.73
C LEU A 158 6.83 19.00 11.99
N ILE A 159 5.50 19.12 12.06
CA ILE A 159 4.80 19.75 13.20
C ILE A 159 4.19 18.65 14.08
N PRO A 160 4.81 18.32 15.24
CA PRO A 160 4.41 17.17 16.04
C PRO A 160 2.97 17.25 16.55
N TRP A 161 2.45 18.42 16.87
CA TRP A 161 1.06 18.58 17.33
C TRP A 161 0.00 18.41 16.24
N GLN A 162 0.39 18.33 14.95
CA GLN A 162 -0.51 18.00 13.83
C GLN A 162 -0.40 16.55 13.42
N SER A 163 0.78 15.96 13.51
CA SER A 163 1.09 14.64 12.98
C SER A 163 1.27 13.56 14.04
N GLY A 164 1.58 13.96 15.28
CA GLY A 164 1.73 13.05 16.41
C GLY A 164 0.48 12.97 17.29
N THR A 165 0.51 12.04 18.23
CA THR A 165 -0.55 11.81 19.20
C THR A 165 -0.29 12.57 20.50
N TRP A 166 -1.26 13.35 20.96
CA TRP A 166 -1.18 14.02 22.24
C TRP A 166 -1.18 13.01 23.38
N PRO A 167 -0.18 13.06 24.29
CA PRO A 167 -0.17 12.18 25.46
C PRO A 167 -1.40 12.38 26.34
N LYS A 168 -2.08 11.29 26.69
CA LYS A 168 -3.17 11.33 27.69
C LYS A 168 -2.62 11.62 29.10
N ASP A 169 -1.42 11.14 29.40
CA ASP A 169 -0.69 11.38 30.65
C ASP A 169 0.70 11.90 30.35
N TRP A 170 0.87 13.22 30.46
CA TRP A 170 2.15 13.87 30.24
C TRP A 170 3.26 13.47 31.22
N LYS A 171 2.89 13.15 32.47
CA LYS A 171 3.86 12.71 33.47
C LYS A 171 4.44 11.34 33.08
N ALA A 172 3.60 10.43 32.69
CA ALA A 172 4.02 9.12 32.21
C ALA A 172 4.87 9.24 30.93
N ALA A 173 4.45 10.05 29.95
CA ALA A 173 5.19 10.28 28.72
C ALA A 173 6.58 10.88 28.98
N ILE A 174 6.69 11.90 29.83
CA ILE A 174 7.98 12.51 30.21
C ILE A 174 8.87 11.50 30.93
N THR A 175 8.30 10.70 31.84
CA THR A 175 9.06 9.68 32.57
C THR A 175 9.64 8.65 31.64
N GLN A 176 8.80 8.12 30.72
CA GLN A 176 9.21 7.12 29.74
C GLN A 176 10.29 7.67 28.81
N GLU A 177 10.06 8.85 28.23
CA GLU A 177 11.01 9.43 27.29
C GLU A 177 12.34 9.80 27.96
N THR A 178 12.30 10.27 29.22
CA THR A 178 13.52 10.52 29.98
C THR A 178 14.32 9.23 30.19
N ALA A 179 13.65 8.09 30.40
CA ALA A 179 14.29 6.79 30.50
C ALA A 179 14.91 6.37 29.15
N ASN A 180 14.17 6.50 28.06
CA ASN A 180 14.64 6.22 26.70
C ASN A 180 15.89 7.04 26.34
N ILE A 181 15.86 8.36 26.60
CA ILE A 181 17.00 9.23 26.34
C ILE A 181 18.23 8.83 27.18
N LYS A 182 18.05 8.51 28.47
CA LYS A 182 19.14 8.04 29.32
C LYS A 182 19.77 6.74 28.81
N GLU A 183 18.96 5.80 28.35
CA GLU A 183 19.42 4.56 27.75
C GLU A 183 20.21 4.83 26.46
N ARG A 184 19.69 5.67 25.57
CA ARG A 184 20.31 6.06 24.30
C ARG A 184 21.60 6.86 24.45
N LEU A 185 21.83 7.46 25.62
CA LEU A 185 23.07 8.16 25.96
C LEU A 185 24.18 7.22 26.49
N GLN A 186 23.89 5.94 26.74
CA GLN A 186 24.91 5.02 27.20
C GLN A 186 25.94 4.73 26.09
N PRO A 187 27.25 4.62 26.46
CA PRO A 187 28.31 4.36 25.47
C PRO A 187 28.11 3.08 24.64
N ASN A 188 27.43 2.11 25.24
CA ASN A 188 27.16 0.79 24.63
C ASN A 188 25.72 0.68 24.10
N PHE A 189 25.04 1.81 23.87
CA PHE A 189 23.70 1.78 23.31
C PHE A 189 23.70 1.06 21.98
N ALA A 190 22.93 -0.03 21.89
CA ALA A 190 22.59 -0.67 20.64
C ALA A 190 21.11 -0.39 20.35
N ALA A 191 20.79 0.06 19.15
CA ALA A 191 19.40 0.32 18.75
C ALA A 191 18.51 -0.92 18.92
N SER A 192 19.11 -2.11 18.91
CA SER A 192 18.48 -3.40 19.21
C SER A 192 17.96 -3.52 20.65
N SER A 193 18.46 -2.72 21.61
CA SER A 193 18.06 -2.79 23.03
C SER A 193 16.79 -1.98 23.33
N VAL A 194 16.30 -1.17 22.40
CA VAL A 194 15.14 -0.29 22.61
C VAL A 194 13.83 -1.05 22.51
N GLY A 195 13.42 -1.62 23.65
CA GLY A 195 12.11 -2.27 23.85
C GLY A 195 11.95 -3.65 23.19
N GLU A 196 10.96 -4.41 23.64
CA GLU A 196 10.53 -5.63 22.95
C GLU A 196 10.02 -5.29 21.56
N ILE A 197 10.47 -6.07 20.55
CA ILE A 197 9.90 -5.95 19.23
C ILE A 197 8.50 -6.54 19.30
N ASP A 198 7.55 -5.74 18.95
CA ASP A 198 6.24 -6.25 18.60
C ASP A 198 6.35 -7.00 17.27
N VAL A 199 6.56 -8.32 17.34
CA VAL A 199 6.65 -9.21 16.16
C VAL A 199 5.40 -9.14 15.29
N SER A 200 4.26 -8.65 15.81
CA SER A 200 3.05 -8.43 15.01
C SER A 200 3.29 -7.45 13.86
N HIS A 201 4.23 -6.52 13.99
CA HIS A 201 4.59 -5.59 12.91
C HIS A 201 5.40 -6.24 11.78
N ARG A 202 6.02 -7.40 12.00
CA ARG A 202 6.69 -8.18 10.93
C ARG A 202 5.71 -8.99 10.09
N GLN A 203 4.48 -9.18 10.60
CA GLN A 203 3.40 -9.93 9.98
C GLN A 203 2.15 -9.05 9.92
N ASN A 204 2.25 -7.93 9.21
CA ASN A 204 1.19 -6.92 9.18
C ASN A 204 -0.07 -7.34 8.37
N ALA A 205 -0.02 -8.52 7.75
CA ALA A 205 -1.16 -9.02 6.99
C ALA A 205 -2.33 -9.37 7.92
N PRO A 206 -3.54 -8.86 7.67
CA PRO A 206 -4.73 -9.18 8.45
C PRO A 206 -5.09 -10.67 8.40
N ASP A 207 -5.72 -11.17 9.47
CA ASP A 207 -6.25 -12.55 9.48
C ASP A 207 -7.60 -12.69 8.73
N LYS A 208 -8.30 -11.57 8.52
CA LYS A 208 -9.63 -11.58 7.88
C LYS A 208 -9.54 -11.90 6.39
N THR A 209 -10.57 -12.56 5.88
CA THR A 209 -10.83 -12.71 4.45
C THR A 209 -12.03 -11.83 4.09
N ILE A 210 -11.95 -11.14 2.95
CA ILE A 210 -13.04 -10.30 2.48
C ILE A 210 -14.07 -11.16 1.75
N ASP A 211 -15.34 -10.77 1.87
CA ASP A 211 -16.43 -11.31 1.05
C ASP A 211 -16.53 -10.50 -0.24
N PHE A 212 -15.97 -11.05 -1.31
CA PHE A 212 -15.98 -10.41 -2.62
C PHE A 212 -17.33 -10.47 -3.33
N ASP A 213 -18.30 -11.25 -2.83
CA ASP A 213 -19.63 -11.33 -3.44
C ASP A 213 -20.46 -10.09 -3.11
N THR A 214 -20.15 -9.40 -2.01
CA THR A 214 -20.90 -8.24 -1.51
C THR A 214 -20.14 -6.92 -1.55
N ILE A 215 -18.87 -6.92 -1.95
CA ILE A 215 -18.08 -5.69 -2.01
C ILE A 215 -18.30 -4.95 -3.32
N GLY A 216 -18.69 -3.68 -3.23
CA GLY A 216 -18.72 -2.76 -4.38
C GLY A 216 -17.41 -2.00 -4.54
N VAL A 217 -17.02 -1.77 -5.80
CA VAL A 217 -15.94 -0.84 -6.16
C VAL A 217 -16.56 0.35 -6.88
N GLU A 218 -16.59 1.49 -6.20
CA GLU A 218 -17.37 2.66 -6.66
C GLU A 218 -16.78 3.39 -7.87
N ASN A 219 -15.47 3.27 -8.10
CA ASN A 219 -14.79 4.10 -9.09
C ASN A 219 -13.96 3.26 -10.08
N THR A 220 -14.16 3.52 -11.35
CA THR A 220 -13.23 3.13 -12.39
C THR A 220 -12.01 4.04 -12.32
N TRP A 221 -10.83 3.47 -12.21
CA TRP A 221 -9.59 4.22 -12.16
C TRP A 221 -8.90 4.21 -13.52
N ASN A 222 -8.50 5.40 -14.02
CA ASN A 222 -7.75 5.54 -15.26
C ASN A 222 -6.42 6.24 -14.98
N PHE A 223 -5.32 5.51 -15.07
CA PHE A 223 -3.98 6.03 -14.77
C PHE A 223 -3.52 7.10 -15.76
N SER A 224 -4.00 7.11 -17.00
CA SER A 224 -3.65 8.16 -17.96
C SER A 224 -4.37 9.49 -17.67
N ALA A 225 -5.55 9.44 -17.07
CA ALA A 225 -6.27 10.63 -16.60
C ALA A 225 -5.68 11.19 -15.29
N HIS A 226 -5.06 10.35 -14.48
CA HIS A 226 -4.33 10.72 -13.28
C HIS A 226 -2.85 10.83 -13.61
N THR A 227 -2.41 12.02 -13.99
CA THR A 227 -1.01 12.27 -14.37
C THR A 227 -0.05 11.81 -13.30
N PHE A 228 0.79 10.84 -13.62
CA PHE A 228 1.88 10.45 -12.75
C PHE A 228 2.87 11.61 -12.58
N LEU A 229 3.25 11.86 -11.34
CA LEU A 229 4.11 12.98 -11.02
C LEU A 229 5.55 12.66 -11.48
N GLN A 230 6.16 13.55 -12.27
CA GLN A 230 7.54 13.36 -12.73
C GLN A 230 8.51 13.09 -11.56
N LYS A 231 8.32 13.76 -10.44
CA LYS A 231 9.12 13.54 -9.22
C LYS A 231 9.10 12.09 -8.74
N ARG A 232 8.04 11.32 -9.00
CA ARG A 232 7.97 9.89 -8.63
C ARG A 232 8.86 9.03 -9.51
N TYR A 233 8.92 9.34 -10.79
CA TYR A 233 9.88 8.70 -11.69
C TYR A 233 11.32 9.05 -11.31
N ASP A 234 11.58 10.30 -10.91
CA ASP A 234 12.91 10.74 -10.48
C ASP A 234 13.34 10.00 -9.20
N GLU A 235 12.44 9.82 -8.23
CA GLU A 235 12.68 9.04 -7.00
C GLU A 235 12.95 7.56 -7.31
N LEU A 236 12.15 6.95 -8.18
CA LEU A 236 12.37 5.56 -8.60
C LEU A 236 13.69 5.39 -9.37
N ALA A 237 14.05 6.34 -10.23
CA ALA A 237 15.33 6.34 -10.93
C ALA A 237 16.51 6.43 -9.95
N GLU A 238 16.43 7.28 -8.92
CA GLU A 238 17.45 7.39 -7.88
C GLU A 238 17.59 6.08 -7.08
N ILE A 239 16.47 5.43 -6.72
CA ILE A 239 16.48 4.11 -6.06
C ILE A 239 17.21 3.07 -6.95
N CYS A 240 16.90 3.03 -8.25
CA CYS A 240 17.57 2.14 -9.18
C CYS A 240 19.08 2.43 -9.27
N ASP A 241 19.46 3.70 -9.37
CA ASP A 241 20.85 4.14 -9.45
C ASP A 241 21.64 3.82 -8.18
N GLN A 242 21.05 3.99 -7.01
CA GLN A 242 21.65 3.63 -5.72
C GLN A 242 21.94 2.12 -5.67
N CYS A 243 20.95 1.28 -5.98
CA CYS A 243 21.13 -0.17 -6.01
C CYS A 243 22.22 -0.59 -7.03
N ARG A 244 22.18 -0.04 -8.24
CA ARG A 244 23.17 -0.30 -9.28
C ARG A 244 24.59 0.10 -8.86
N THR A 245 24.75 1.26 -8.25
CA THR A 245 26.05 1.78 -7.78
C THR A 245 26.67 0.89 -6.70
N HIS A 246 25.83 0.25 -5.86
CA HIS A 246 26.27 -0.67 -4.82
C HIS A 246 26.28 -2.14 -5.26
N ASN A 247 26.07 -2.42 -6.57
CA ASN A 247 25.99 -3.77 -7.15
C ASN A 247 24.91 -4.65 -6.50
N VAL A 248 23.79 -4.06 -6.12
CA VAL A 248 22.62 -4.78 -5.61
C VAL A 248 21.67 -5.08 -6.75
N ASP A 249 21.27 -6.34 -6.88
CA ASP A 249 20.30 -6.79 -7.87
C ASP A 249 18.89 -6.35 -7.43
N LEU A 250 18.37 -5.29 -8.06
CA LEU A 250 17.05 -4.74 -7.77
C LEU A 250 15.98 -5.43 -8.60
N ILE A 251 15.06 -6.09 -7.91
CA ILE A 251 13.85 -6.72 -8.48
C ILE A 251 12.65 -5.87 -8.10
N VAL A 252 11.98 -5.28 -9.07
CA VAL A 252 10.77 -4.51 -8.83
C VAL A 252 9.56 -5.39 -9.11
N ILE A 253 8.61 -5.43 -8.19
CA ILE A 253 7.41 -6.26 -8.34
C ILE A 253 6.13 -5.47 -8.06
N CYS A 254 5.06 -5.80 -8.80
CA CYS A 254 3.69 -5.56 -8.36
C CYS A 254 3.17 -6.87 -7.76
N PRO A 255 2.74 -6.91 -6.48
CA PRO A 255 2.22 -8.13 -5.88
C PRO A 255 0.85 -8.48 -6.47
N PRO A 256 0.40 -9.73 -6.37
CA PRO A 256 -0.93 -10.13 -6.81
C PRO A 256 -2.02 -9.35 -6.08
N LYS A 257 -3.04 -8.97 -6.84
CA LYS A 257 -4.26 -8.31 -6.37
C LYS A 257 -5.49 -9.10 -6.81
N PRO A 258 -6.65 -8.94 -6.16
CA PRO A 258 -7.89 -9.52 -6.66
C PRO A 258 -8.18 -9.06 -8.09
N VAL A 259 -8.75 -9.95 -8.89
CA VAL A 259 -9.07 -9.65 -10.30
C VAL A 259 -9.93 -8.40 -10.44
N LEU A 260 -10.88 -8.19 -9.51
CA LEU A 260 -11.75 -7.01 -9.50
C LEU A 260 -10.95 -5.69 -9.42
N ASP A 261 -9.85 -5.65 -8.67
CA ASP A 261 -9.00 -4.45 -8.57
C ASP A 261 -8.31 -4.18 -9.92
N ILE A 262 -7.75 -5.20 -10.57
CA ILE A 262 -7.06 -5.05 -11.85
C ILE A 262 -8.00 -4.55 -12.97
N VAL A 263 -9.19 -5.13 -13.07
CA VAL A 263 -10.15 -4.76 -14.14
C VAL A 263 -10.92 -3.46 -13.83
N SER A 264 -10.82 -2.94 -12.60
CA SER A 264 -11.33 -1.61 -12.27
C SER A 264 -10.47 -0.48 -12.85
N TYR A 265 -9.25 -0.78 -13.29
CA TYR A 265 -8.38 0.19 -13.95
C TYR A 265 -8.47 0.06 -15.46
N GLU A 266 -8.95 1.09 -16.15
CA GLU A 266 -9.19 1.06 -17.60
C GLU A 266 -7.93 0.80 -18.42
N ASN A 267 -6.77 1.27 -17.96
CA ASN A 267 -5.49 1.22 -18.68
C ASN A 267 -4.37 0.55 -17.88
N TYR A 268 -4.70 -0.45 -17.04
CA TYR A 268 -3.73 -1.13 -16.18
C TYR A 268 -2.54 -1.67 -16.97
N PHE A 269 -2.78 -2.39 -18.06
CA PHE A 269 -1.72 -3.04 -18.82
C PHE A 269 -0.94 -2.11 -19.76
N GLU A 270 -1.48 -0.96 -20.12
CA GLU A 270 -0.71 0.10 -20.79
C GLU A 270 0.31 0.69 -19.81
N THR A 271 -0.12 0.93 -18.56
CA THR A 271 0.73 1.39 -17.48
C THR A 271 1.80 0.35 -17.12
N TYR A 272 1.46 -0.94 -17.07
CA TYR A 272 2.40 -2.05 -16.90
C TYR A 272 3.55 -1.98 -17.92
N GLN A 273 3.28 -1.79 -19.21
CA GLN A 273 4.32 -1.68 -20.24
C GLN A 273 5.23 -0.47 -20.02
N THR A 274 4.65 0.67 -19.62
CA THR A 274 5.42 1.87 -19.27
C THR A 274 6.44 1.59 -18.17
N PHE A 275 6.06 0.81 -17.13
CA PHE A 275 6.98 0.44 -16.06
C PHE A 275 8.01 -0.59 -16.49
N CYS A 276 7.65 -1.56 -17.33
CA CYS A 276 8.64 -2.47 -17.92
C CYS A 276 9.75 -1.71 -18.63
N ASP A 277 9.38 -0.74 -19.46
CA ASP A 277 10.33 0.08 -20.24
C ASP A 277 11.15 1.00 -19.32
N PHE A 278 10.51 1.63 -18.35
CA PHE A 278 11.19 2.51 -17.39
C PHE A 278 12.26 1.76 -16.58
N PHE A 279 11.90 0.65 -15.94
CA PHE A 279 12.84 -0.09 -15.10
C PHE A 279 13.95 -0.73 -15.92
N ALA A 280 13.67 -1.22 -17.12
CA ALA A 280 14.69 -1.72 -18.04
C ALA A 280 15.71 -0.63 -18.41
N ALA A 281 15.25 0.61 -18.69
CA ALA A 281 16.11 1.75 -18.96
C ALA A 281 17.02 2.14 -17.78
N HIS A 282 16.59 1.86 -16.53
CA HIS A 282 17.33 2.13 -15.29
C HIS A 282 18.09 0.90 -14.74
N GLY A 283 18.16 -0.21 -15.51
CA GLY A 283 18.94 -1.39 -15.15
C GLY A 283 18.31 -2.27 -14.06
N ALA A 284 17.00 -2.12 -13.81
CA ALA A 284 16.22 -2.98 -12.94
C ALA A 284 15.25 -3.85 -13.76
N THR A 285 14.71 -4.91 -13.15
CA THR A 285 13.71 -5.76 -13.79
C THR A 285 12.37 -5.65 -13.06
N TYR A 286 11.30 -5.42 -13.82
CA TYR A 286 9.94 -5.33 -13.30
C TYR A 286 9.14 -6.60 -13.60
N TYR A 287 8.44 -7.12 -12.60
CA TYR A 287 7.54 -8.27 -12.71
C TYR A 287 6.18 -7.95 -12.10
N ASP A 288 5.14 -8.08 -12.89
CA ASP A 288 3.77 -7.99 -12.40
C ASP A 288 3.23 -9.39 -12.05
N PHE A 289 3.13 -9.69 -10.77
CA PHE A 289 2.66 -11.01 -10.32
C PHE A 289 1.15 -11.22 -10.52
N ASN A 290 0.40 -10.20 -10.93
CA ASN A 290 -0.95 -10.41 -11.45
C ASN A 290 -0.96 -11.25 -12.72
N LEU A 291 0.14 -11.22 -13.49
CA LEU A 291 0.36 -12.04 -14.68
C LEU A 291 1.00 -13.40 -14.38
N ALA A 292 1.23 -13.75 -13.12
CA ALA A 292 1.83 -15.03 -12.77
C ALA A 292 0.93 -16.20 -13.21
N LYS A 293 1.56 -17.25 -13.77
CA LYS A 293 0.87 -18.51 -14.05
C LYS A 293 0.48 -19.23 -12.76
N ASP A 294 -0.58 -20.00 -12.76
CA ASP A 294 -1.07 -20.78 -11.60
C ASP A 294 0.01 -21.74 -11.04
N SER A 295 0.97 -22.15 -11.88
CA SER A 295 2.13 -22.94 -11.45
C SER A 295 3.10 -22.18 -10.56
N LEU A 296 3.08 -20.85 -10.61
CA LEU A 296 3.85 -19.97 -9.72
C LEU A 296 2.98 -19.46 -8.57
N PHE A 297 1.84 -18.86 -8.87
CA PHE A 297 0.91 -18.33 -7.87
C PHE A 297 -0.54 -18.43 -8.35
N LYS A 298 -1.43 -18.95 -7.50
CA LYS A 298 -2.87 -19.10 -7.81
C LYS A 298 -3.62 -17.80 -7.57
N ASN A 299 -3.50 -16.85 -8.45
CA ASN A 299 -4.04 -15.50 -8.30
C ASN A 299 -5.58 -15.42 -8.16
N LYS A 300 -6.31 -16.48 -8.54
CA LYS A 300 -7.78 -16.55 -8.44
C LYS A 300 -8.30 -16.95 -7.06
N GLU A 301 -7.42 -17.28 -6.11
CA GLU A 301 -7.82 -17.64 -4.74
C GLU A 301 -8.20 -16.39 -3.95
N LEU A 302 -9.47 -16.02 -3.99
CA LEU A 302 -9.99 -14.83 -3.29
C LEU A 302 -9.83 -14.90 -1.77
N SER A 303 -9.72 -16.11 -1.21
CA SER A 303 -9.40 -16.33 0.21
C SER A 303 -8.03 -15.81 0.65
N TYR A 304 -7.18 -15.38 -0.28
CA TYR A 304 -5.87 -14.80 -0.01
C TYR A 304 -5.90 -13.31 0.33
N TYR A 305 -7.05 -12.66 0.26
CA TYR A 305 -7.13 -11.20 0.39
C TYR A 305 -7.97 -10.77 1.59
N SER A 306 -7.59 -9.67 2.21
CA SER A 306 -8.30 -9.04 3.32
C SER A 306 -9.20 -7.90 2.88
N ASP A 307 -8.92 -7.33 1.73
CA ASP A 307 -9.66 -6.27 1.04
C ASP A 307 -9.31 -6.30 -0.46
N HIS A 308 -9.78 -5.33 -1.23
CA HIS A 308 -9.58 -5.28 -2.68
C HIS A 308 -8.13 -5.00 -3.13
N THR A 309 -7.19 -4.75 -2.21
CA THR A 309 -5.78 -4.47 -2.55
C THR A 309 -4.77 -5.27 -1.74
N HIS A 310 -5.10 -5.66 -0.51
CA HIS A 310 -4.15 -6.26 0.42
C HIS A 310 -4.35 -7.77 0.59
N MET A 311 -3.26 -8.50 0.59
CA MET A 311 -3.25 -9.89 1.01
C MET A 311 -3.51 -10.01 2.52
N ASN A 312 -4.17 -11.11 2.91
CA ASN A 312 -4.22 -11.55 4.30
C ASN A 312 -3.02 -12.46 4.63
N LYS A 313 -2.91 -12.95 5.87
CA LYS A 313 -1.81 -13.83 6.29
C LYS A 313 -1.67 -15.09 5.44
N THR A 314 -2.78 -15.69 5.01
CA THR A 314 -2.75 -16.90 4.17
C THR A 314 -2.21 -16.58 2.78
N GLY A 315 -2.64 -15.46 2.19
CA GLY A 315 -2.15 -14.99 0.91
C GLY A 315 -0.67 -14.60 0.94
N GLY A 316 -0.25 -13.84 1.94
CA GLY A 316 1.15 -13.45 2.13
C GLY A 316 2.08 -14.67 2.28
N ARG A 317 1.66 -15.69 3.06
CA ARG A 317 2.41 -16.94 3.18
C ARG A 317 2.53 -17.67 1.84
N ALA A 318 1.43 -17.82 1.12
CA ALA A 318 1.42 -18.46 -0.20
C ALA A 318 2.28 -17.68 -1.21
N PHE A 319 2.26 -16.36 -1.13
CA PHE A 319 3.06 -15.52 -2.02
C PHE A 319 4.57 -15.58 -1.67
N CYS A 320 4.95 -15.64 -0.39
CA CYS A 320 6.35 -15.86 0.02
C CYS A 320 6.90 -17.19 -0.52
N GLN A 321 6.12 -18.27 -0.54
CA GLN A 321 6.52 -19.54 -1.15
C GLN A 321 6.77 -19.40 -2.67
N SER A 322 5.89 -18.66 -3.34
CA SER A 322 6.03 -18.37 -4.77
C SER A 322 7.23 -17.49 -5.05
N MET A 323 7.48 -16.47 -4.22
CA MET A 323 8.65 -15.61 -4.32
C MET A 323 9.95 -16.38 -4.11
N ALA A 324 10.00 -17.27 -3.12
CA ALA A 324 11.18 -18.12 -2.90
C ALA A 324 11.49 -19.00 -4.12
N LYS A 325 10.47 -19.63 -4.71
CA LYS A 325 10.61 -20.41 -5.96
C LYS A 325 11.09 -19.52 -7.11
N PHE A 326 10.52 -18.34 -7.27
CA PHE A 326 10.91 -17.37 -8.29
C PHE A 326 12.37 -16.96 -8.15
N LEU A 327 12.81 -16.57 -6.93
CA LEU A 327 14.20 -16.19 -6.65
C LEU A 327 15.17 -17.34 -6.92
N GLN A 328 14.83 -18.56 -6.50
CA GLN A 328 15.66 -19.74 -6.76
C GLN A 328 15.83 -20.02 -8.26
N LEU A 329 14.76 -19.95 -9.05
CA LEU A 329 14.82 -20.13 -10.50
C LEU A 329 15.65 -19.04 -11.15
N ARG A 330 15.48 -17.77 -10.74
CA ARG A 330 16.26 -16.64 -11.25
C ARG A 330 17.75 -16.80 -10.93
N GLN A 331 18.11 -17.19 -9.72
CA GLN A 331 19.50 -17.47 -9.32
C GLN A 331 20.13 -18.63 -10.11
N SER A 332 19.34 -19.62 -10.50
CA SER A 332 19.82 -20.74 -11.34
C SER A 332 20.01 -20.35 -12.82
N GLY A 333 19.65 -19.13 -13.21
CA GLY A 333 19.72 -18.67 -14.60
C GLY A 333 18.56 -19.18 -15.47
N ALA A 334 17.48 -19.70 -14.87
CA ALA A 334 16.29 -20.11 -15.61
C ALA A 334 15.56 -18.89 -16.18
N ASP A 335 14.90 -19.07 -17.32
CA ASP A 335 14.02 -18.02 -17.88
C ASP A 335 12.75 -17.89 -17.04
N VAL A 336 12.78 -16.95 -16.10
CA VAL A 336 11.64 -16.67 -15.22
C VAL A 336 10.49 -15.97 -15.93
N ASN A 337 10.69 -15.37 -17.12
CA ASN A 337 9.60 -14.77 -17.90
C ASN A 337 8.60 -15.82 -18.34
N ALA A 338 9.06 -17.07 -18.55
CA ALA A 338 8.20 -18.19 -18.85
C ALA A 338 7.17 -18.53 -17.75
N LEU A 339 7.31 -17.96 -16.55
CA LEU A 339 6.38 -18.12 -15.42
C LEU A 339 5.19 -17.15 -15.49
N PHE A 340 5.19 -16.21 -16.42
CA PHE A 340 4.16 -15.19 -16.57
C PHE A 340 3.38 -15.39 -17.87
N ILE A 341 2.14 -14.91 -17.88
CA ILE A 341 1.29 -14.80 -19.07
C ILE A 341 1.34 -13.39 -19.62
N THR A 342 0.87 -13.20 -20.83
CA THR A 342 0.72 -11.85 -21.40
C THR A 342 -0.53 -11.16 -20.85
N PRO A 343 -0.60 -9.81 -20.90
CA PRO A 343 -1.82 -9.05 -20.60
C PRO A 343 -3.05 -9.53 -21.38
N GLN A 344 -2.88 -9.85 -22.64
CA GLN A 344 -3.96 -10.37 -23.50
C GLN A 344 -4.49 -11.71 -23.00
N GLU A 345 -3.58 -12.62 -22.62
CA GLU A 345 -3.98 -13.90 -22.02
C GLU A 345 -4.68 -13.72 -20.68
N TYR A 346 -4.24 -12.75 -19.86
CA TYR A 346 -4.90 -12.41 -18.60
C TYR A 346 -6.34 -11.95 -18.85
N LEU A 347 -6.54 -10.95 -19.70
CA LEU A 347 -7.86 -10.38 -19.99
C LEU A 347 -8.79 -11.43 -20.65
N ALA A 348 -8.27 -12.32 -21.50
CA ALA A 348 -9.05 -13.38 -22.08
C ALA A 348 -9.57 -14.42 -21.06
N ARG A 349 -8.91 -14.54 -19.89
CA ARG A 349 -9.36 -15.41 -18.80
C ARG A 349 -10.42 -14.79 -17.91
N VAL A 350 -10.62 -13.46 -17.98
CA VAL A 350 -11.65 -12.75 -17.21
C VAL A 350 -12.94 -12.71 -18.04
N ASN A 351 -13.56 -13.87 -18.23
CA ASN A 351 -14.78 -14.07 -19.01
C ASN A 351 -16.04 -14.16 -18.13
N TYR A 352 -16.04 -13.49 -16.99
CA TYR A 352 -17.08 -13.45 -15.97
C TYR A 352 -17.19 -12.05 -15.36
N ILE A 353 -18.28 -11.80 -14.64
CA ILE A 353 -18.45 -10.57 -13.85
C ILE A 353 -17.59 -10.66 -12.59
N THR A 354 -16.66 -9.72 -12.43
CA THR A 354 -15.77 -9.69 -11.26
C THR A 354 -16.39 -8.91 -10.11
N ASN A 355 -17.14 -7.85 -10.43
CA ASN A 355 -17.80 -7.00 -9.44
C ASN A 355 -18.94 -6.22 -10.09
N VAL A 356 -19.87 -5.74 -9.28
CA VAL A 356 -20.93 -4.79 -9.63
C VAL A 356 -21.16 -3.82 -8.48
N TYR A 357 -21.45 -2.58 -8.79
CA TYR A 357 -21.95 -1.59 -7.84
C TYR A 357 -22.94 -0.65 -8.53
N PHE A 358 -23.65 0.18 -7.76
CA PHE A 358 -24.51 1.22 -8.33
C PHE A 358 -24.54 2.47 -7.46
N LEU A 359 -24.79 3.60 -8.08
CA LEU A 359 -25.09 4.86 -7.43
C LEU A 359 -26.61 5.08 -7.44
N ILE A 360 -27.12 5.76 -6.41
CA ILE A 360 -28.52 6.14 -6.31
C ILE A 360 -28.64 7.67 -6.42
N GLU A 361 -29.37 8.14 -7.43
CA GLU A 361 -29.78 9.52 -7.53
C GLU A 361 -31.21 9.66 -6.98
N SER A 362 -31.39 10.49 -5.95
CA SER A 362 -32.70 10.74 -5.32
C SER A 362 -33.36 11.96 -5.93
N HIS A 363 -34.58 11.76 -6.45
CA HIS A 363 -35.48 12.80 -6.96
C HIS A 363 -36.75 12.89 -6.13
N SER A 364 -37.55 13.92 -6.33
CA SER A 364 -38.77 14.16 -5.55
C SER A 364 -39.89 13.10 -5.71
N ASP A 365 -39.80 12.25 -6.74
CA ASP A 365 -40.81 11.26 -7.11
C ASP A 365 -40.26 9.88 -7.47
N LYS A 366 -38.92 9.75 -7.52
CA LYS A 366 -38.26 8.51 -7.93
C LYS A 366 -36.81 8.41 -7.45
N PHE A 367 -36.29 7.20 -7.43
CA PHE A 367 -34.85 6.91 -7.43
C PHE A 367 -34.41 6.50 -8.84
N ILE A 368 -33.19 6.91 -9.22
CA ILE A 368 -32.52 6.41 -10.42
C ILE A 368 -31.27 5.64 -9.93
N LEU A 369 -31.18 4.37 -10.31
CA LEU A 369 -30.04 3.52 -10.03
C LEU A 369 -29.14 3.49 -11.26
N LEU A 370 -27.86 3.80 -11.08
CA LEU A 370 -26.83 3.80 -12.12
C LEU A 370 -25.83 2.70 -11.80
N ALA A 371 -26.01 1.52 -12.40
CA ALA A 371 -25.12 0.37 -12.19
C ALA A 371 -23.85 0.46 -13.04
N ASN A 372 -22.78 -0.02 -12.47
CA ASN A 372 -21.52 -0.28 -13.17
C ASN A 372 -21.02 -1.67 -12.85
N CYS A 373 -20.41 -2.33 -13.83
CA CYS A 373 -19.98 -3.70 -13.74
C CYS A 373 -18.55 -3.85 -14.24
N TYR A 374 -17.71 -4.56 -13.49
CA TYR A 374 -16.33 -4.82 -13.86
C TYR A 374 -16.18 -6.25 -14.37
N HIS A 375 -15.64 -6.37 -15.58
CA HIS A 375 -15.46 -7.64 -16.29
C HIS A 375 -14.35 -7.51 -17.34
N GLY A 376 -13.92 -8.61 -17.91
CA GLY A 376 -12.99 -8.60 -19.04
C GLY A 376 -13.64 -8.03 -20.33
N PRO A 377 -12.82 -7.61 -21.29
CA PRO A 377 -13.30 -6.87 -22.48
C PRO A 377 -14.17 -7.70 -23.42
N SER A 378 -14.16 -9.03 -23.29
CA SER A 378 -14.99 -9.96 -24.10
C SER A 378 -16.38 -10.22 -23.52
N VAL A 379 -16.68 -9.65 -22.34
CA VAL A 379 -17.94 -9.91 -21.62
C VAL A 379 -18.92 -8.74 -21.84
N GLN A 380 -20.19 -9.09 -22.01
CA GLN A 380 -21.31 -8.15 -21.94
C GLN A 380 -22.13 -8.50 -20.70
N ALA A 381 -22.43 -7.49 -19.88
CA ALA A 381 -23.21 -7.64 -18.66
C ALA A 381 -24.69 -7.36 -18.91
N GLU A 382 -25.57 -8.07 -18.19
CA GLU A 382 -26.97 -7.74 -18.02
C GLU A 382 -27.30 -7.60 -16.54
N TYR A 383 -28.26 -6.72 -16.23
CA TYR A 383 -28.60 -6.28 -14.88
C TYR A 383 -30.06 -6.55 -14.56
N GLU A 384 -30.32 -7.03 -13.35
CA GLU A 384 -31.65 -7.10 -12.73
C GLU A 384 -31.70 -6.19 -11.52
N TYR A 385 -32.78 -5.41 -11.37
CA TYR A 385 -32.93 -4.44 -10.28
C TYR A 385 -34.08 -4.86 -9.36
N LEU A 386 -33.76 -4.94 -8.07
CA LEU A 386 -34.68 -5.33 -7.03
C LEU A 386 -34.75 -4.24 -5.95
N VAL A 387 -35.87 -4.18 -5.26
CA VAL A 387 -36.13 -3.25 -4.17
C VAL A 387 -36.83 -3.96 -3.01
N LYS A 388 -36.49 -3.53 -1.81
CA LYS A 388 -37.23 -3.78 -0.60
C LYS A 388 -37.60 -2.42 -0.02
N GLY A 389 -38.89 -2.09 -0.06
CA GLY A 389 -39.46 -0.85 0.48
C GLY A 389 -39.51 -0.80 2.01
N PRO A 390 -39.94 0.32 2.60
CA PRO A 390 -39.89 0.52 4.05
C PRO A 390 -40.67 -0.53 4.86
N ASN A 391 -41.73 -1.12 4.29
CA ASN A 391 -42.60 -2.10 4.94
C ASN A 391 -42.41 -3.53 4.41
N ASP A 392 -41.48 -3.73 3.47
CA ASP A 392 -41.25 -5.03 2.83
C ASP A 392 -40.28 -5.88 3.64
N THR A 393 -40.54 -7.19 3.70
CA THR A 393 -39.59 -8.18 4.24
C THR A 393 -38.75 -8.87 3.17
N GLU A 394 -39.23 -8.88 1.92
CA GLU A 394 -38.61 -9.55 0.79
C GLU A 394 -38.30 -8.56 -0.34
N TYR A 395 -37.42 -8.95 -1.22
CA TYR A 395 -37.11 -8.18 -2.43
C TYR A 395 -38.16 -8.40 -3.51
N HIS A 396 -38.52 -7.32 -4.21
CA HIS A 396 -39.36 -7.32 -5.41
C HIS A 396 -38.55 -6.88 -6.61
N THR A 397 -38.56 -7.66 -7.69
CA THR A 397 -37.95 -7.26 -8.95
C THR A 397 -38.79 -6.17 -9.64
N PHE A 398 -38.23 -4.99 -9.85
CA PHE A 398 -38.87 -3.91 -10.59
C PHE A 398 -38.33 -3.72 -12.01
N SER A 399 -37.15 -4.29 -12.30
CA SER A 399 -36.62 -4.40 -13.68
C SER A 399 -35.95 -5.77 -13.84
N ASN A 400 -36.49 -6.59 -14.77
CA ASN A 400 -35.89 -7.87 -15.13
C ASN A 400 -34.57 -7.66 -15.86
N TYR A 401 -33.80 -8.74 -16.07
CA TYR A 401 -32.52 -8.72 -16.75
C TYR A 401 -32.58 -7.95 -18.08
N THR A 402 -31.69 -6.97 -18.21
CA THR A 402 -31.51 -6.08 -19.36
C THR A 402 -30.06 -5.66 -19.47
N ASP A 403 -29.61 -5.35 -20.67
CA ASP A 403 -28.30 -4.72 -20.93
C ASP A 403 -28.21 -3.25 -20.48
N ARG A 404 -29.36 -2.67 -20.04
CA ARG A 404 -29.42 -1.29 -19.55
C ARG A 404 -28.81 -1.18 -18.17
N SER A 405 -27.73 -0.42 -18.06
CA SER A 405 -27.02 -0.16 -16.81
C SER A 405 -27.71 0.84 -15.86
N TRP A 406 -28.99 1.16 -16.09
CA TRP A 406 -29.76 2.02 -15.22
C TRP A 406 -31.23 1.62 -15.17
N ALA A 407 -31.87 1.93 -14.00
CA ALA A 407 -33.31 1.74 -13.83
C ALA A 407 -33.90 2.86 -12.97
N GLU A 408 -35.19 3.15 -13.19
CA GLU A 408 -35.96 4.10 -12.40
C GLU A 408 -36.95 3.35 -11.51
N TYR A 409 -37.05 3.77 -10.25
CA TYR A 409 -38.02 3.27 -9.30
C TYR A 409 -38.88 4.42 -8.75
N PRO A 410 -40.20 4.45 -9.00
CA PRO A 410 -41.09 5.48 -8.48
C PRO A 410 -41.25 5.34 -6.97
N VAL A 411 -41.15 6.42 -6.24
CA VAL A 411 -41.30 6.44 -4.77
C VAL A 411 -42.67 6.96 -4.39
N THR A 412 -43.36 6.23 -3.52
CA THR A 412 -44.72 6.56 -3.07
C THR A 412 -44.81 6.76 -1.55
N GLU A 413 -43.84 6.29 -0.79
CA GLU A 413 -43.84 6.28 0.68
C GLU A 413 -42.52 6.79 1.23
N HIS A 414 -42.57 7.48 2.38
CA HIS A 414 -41.36 7.86 3.10
C HIS A 414 -40.85 6.69 3.95
N GLY A 415 -39.53 6.53 3.97
CA GLY A 415 -38.84 5.54 4.77
C GLY A 415 -37.55 5.03 4.12
N THR A 416 -36.97 3.98 4.70
CA THR A 416 -35.72 3.38 4.21
C THR A 416 -36.01 2.34 3.14
N TYR A 417 -35.41 2.51 1.98
CA TYR A 417 -35.44 1.54 0.89
C TYR A 417 -34.09 0.82 0.82
N THR A 418 -34.11 -0.48 0.54
CA THR A 418 -32.91 -1.26 0.21
C THR A 418 -33.00 -1.68 -1.25
N PHE A 419 -32.06 -1.17 -2.06
CA PHE A 419 -31.94 -1.59 -3.46
C PHE A 419 -30.86 -2.66 -3.59
N ARG A 420 -31.09 -3.57 -4.54
CA ARG A 420 -30.12 -4.59 -4.95
C ARG A 420 -30.03 -4.62 -6.46
N VAL A 421 -28.81 -4.68 -6.97
CA VAL A 421 -28.52 -4.93 -8.38
C VAL A 421 -27.82 -6.26 -8.51
N ASN A 422 -28.40 -7.18 -9.24
CA ASN A 422 -27.78 -8.43 -9.68
C ASN A 422 -27.14 -8.20 -11.04
N ALA A 423 -25.94 -8.76 -11.26
CA ALA A 423 -25.28 -8.72 -12.55
C ALA A 423 -24.82 -10.12 -12.97
N ARG A 424 -24.92 -10.43 -14.28
CA ARG A 424 -24.42 -11.65 -14.89
C ARG A 424 -24.02 -11.40 -16.33
N VAL A 425 -23.28 -12.35 -16.90
CA VAL A 425 -22.95 -12.35 -18.32
C VAL A 425 -24.23 -12.55 -19.16
N VAL A 426 -24.38 -11.78 -20.21
CA VAL A 426 -25.53 -11.89 -21.14
C VAL A 426 -25.69 -13.33 -21.61
N GLY A 427 -26.91 -13.87 -21.45
CA GLY A 427 -27.24 -15.25 -21.83
C GLY A 427 -26.79 -16.31 -20.83
N SER A 428 -26.27 -15.93 -19.67
CA SER A 428 -25.98 -16.86 -18.57
C SER A 428 -27.28 -17.42 -17.97
N GLU A 429 -27.27 -18.71 -17.60
CA GLU A 429 -28.39 -19.36 -16.92
C GLU A 429 -28.34 -19.23 -15.39
N VAL A 430 -27.21 -18.71 -14.84
CA VAL A 430 -27.11 -18.48 -13.38
C VAL A 430 -28.03 -17.36 -12.93
N PRO A 431 -28.60 -17.41 -11.72
CA PRO A 431 -29.43 -16.32 -11.22
C PRO A 431 -28.70 -14.97 -11.24
N PHE A 432 -27.46 -14.96 -10.80
CA PHE A 432 -26.50 -13.82 -10.87
C PHE A 432 -25.10 -14.35 -10.64
N GLU A 433 -24.09 -13.62 -11.10
CA GLU A 433 -22.69 -13.88 -10.80
C GLU A 433 -22.20 -13.00 -9.66
N ARG A 434 -22.69 -11.75 -9.61
CA ARG A 434 -22.41 -10.76 -8.54
C ARG A 434 -23.64 -9.95 -8.24
N TYR A 435 -23.73 -9.44 -7.01
CA TYR A 435 -24.74 -8.47 -6.61
C TYR A 435 -24.15 -7.40 -5.69
N TYR A 436 -24.84 -6.28 -5.61
CA TYR A 436 -24.55 -5.21 -4.65
C TYR A 436 -25.84 -4.66 -4.06
N GLU A 437 -25.82 -4.31 -2.77
CA GLU A 437 -26.95 -3.78 -2.02
C GLU A 437 -26.58 -2.43 -1.41
N GLN A 438 -27.53 -1.51 -1.45
CA GLN A 438 -27.40 -0.20 -0.83
C GLN A 438 -28.73 0.27 -0.24
N GLN A 439 -28.65 0.94 0.92
CA GLN A 439 -29.80 1.55 1.56
C GLN A 439 -29.82 3.05 1.30
N VAL A 440 -31.03 3.60 1.18
CA VAL A 440 -31.30 5.02 1.03
C VAL A 440 -32.59 5.40 1.75
N ASP A 441 -32.58 6.56 2.39
CA ASP A 441 -33.77 7.14 3.01
C ASP A 441 -34.48 8.12 2.05
N TYR A 442 -35.81 8.07 2.04
CA TYR A 442 -36.65 8.99 1.25
C TYR A 442 -37.58 9.78 2.13
#